data_fa2512d3ebabd4720547a5a6b78b5261
#
_entry.id   fa2512d3ebabd4720547a5a6b78b5261
#
_cell.length_a   1.000
_cell.length_b   1.000
_cell.length_c   1.000
_cell.angle_alpha   90.00
_cell.angle_beta   90.00
_cell.angle_gamma   90.00
#
_symmetry.space_group_name_H-M   'P 1'
#
loop_
_entity.id
_entity.type
_entity.pdbx_description
1 polymer ?
#
loop_
_entity_poly.entity_id
_entity_poly.type
_entity_poly.pdbx_seq_one_letter_code
_entity_poly.pdbx_strand_id
1 'polypeptide(L)'
;MSNKKKQPAAVTTKRAGTGVSRRAIMIGLAGVAGAGALGWSLLSSSEPADAQTLTVWKSSTCGCCGAWVSYMRGKGYRVNVNNVADPDSIKRGFGIPSGLYSCHTAKIGNYLIEGHVPAPAVAKLLEQQPDLKGIALPGMPAGSPGMDGPAGVYRVLGFSTDGSTRRFIDARG
;
A
#
# COMPACT_ATOMS: atom_id res chain seq x y z
N MET A 1 -16.10 19.28 -61.49
CA MET A 1 -17.46 18.96 -61.01
C MET A 1 -17.55 19.23 -59.52
N SER A 2 -18.19 20.36 -59.22
CA SER A 2 -18.30 20.94 -57.86
C SER A 2 -19.47 20.33 -57.11
N ASN A 3 -19.31 19.83 -55.92
CA ASN A 3 -20.42 19.40 -55.08
C ASN A 3 -20.38 20.10 -53.70
N LYS A 4 -21.13 21.15 -53.64
CA LYS A 4 -21.38 22.04 -52.54
C LYS A 4 -22.45 21.39 -51.62
N LYS A 5 -22.13 20.91 -50.42
CA LYS A 5 -23.13 20.44 -49.45
C LYS A 5 -23.32 21.48 -48.35
N LYS A 6 -24.60 21.91 -48.27
CA LYS A 6 -25.24 22.85 -47.39
C LYS A 6 -25.04 22.51 -45.91
N GLN A 7 -24.74 23.53 -45.10
CA GLN A 7 -24.92 23.55 -43.66
C GLN A 7 -26.39 23.74 -43.28
N PRO A 8 -26.92 23.09 -42.26
CA PRO A 8 -28.19 23.47 -41.67
C PRO A 8 -27.99 24.44 -40.45
N ALA A 9 -28.98 25.28 -40.33
CA ALA A 9 -29.11 26.48 -39.50
C ALA A 9 -29.00 26.23 -37.97
N ALA A 10 -28.49 27.24 -37.27
CA ALA A 10 -28.45 27.39 -35.82
C ALA A 10 -29.89 27.58 -35.27
N VAL A 11 -30.24 26.76 -34.28
CA VAL A 11 -31.46 26.93 -33.44
C VAL A 11 -31.08 27.74 -32.23
N THR A 12 -31.60 28.97 -32.17
CA THR A 12 -31.47 29.88 -31.02
C THR A 12 -32.55 29.53 -30.01
N THR A 13 -32.18 28.95 -28.85
CA THR A 13 -33.09 28.82 -27.70
C THR A 13 -32.85 29.98 -26.72
N LYS A 14 -33.91 30.83 -26.59
CA LYS A 14 -34.04 31.90 -25.61
C LYS A 14 -34.01 31.32 -24.19
N ARG A 15 -33.05 31.75 -23.37
CA ARG A 15 -33.08 31.57 -21.92
C ARG A 15 -33.97 32.63 -21.29
N ALA A 16 -35.08 32.19 -20.67
CA ALA A 16 -35.87 32.99 -19.77
C ALA A 16 -35.13 33.16 -18.44
N GLY A 17 -34.83 34.39 -18.07
CA GLY A 17 -34.28 34.75 -16.77
C GLY A 17 -35.39 34.80 -15.71
N THR A 18 -35.27 33.98 -14.68
CA THR A 18 -36.04 34.18 -13.44
C THR A 18 -35.13 34.83 -12.41
N GLY A 19 -35.31 36.14 -12.25
CA GLY A 19 -34.67 36.93 -11.19
C GLY A 19 -35.23 36.54 -9.84
N VAL A 20 -34.37 36.02 -8.95
CA VAL A 20 -34.70 35.85 -7.53
C VAL A 20 -34.23 37.10 -6.78
N SER A 21 -35.20 37.82 -6.29
CA SER A 21 -35.12 39.06 -5.52
C SER A 21 -34.32 38.87 -4.23
N ARG A 22 -33.27 39.70 -4.05
CA ARG A 22 -32.60 39.94 -2.76
C ARG A 22 -33.51 40.79 -1.87
N ARG A 23 -34.22 40.14 -0.95
CA ARG A 23 -34.77 40.85 0.21
C ARG A 23 -34.76 39.95 1.43
N ALA A 24 -33.83 40.27 2.31
CA ALA A 24 -33.94 40.33 3.76
C ALA A 24 -34.84 39.30 4.46
N ILE A 25 -34.19 38.37 5.19
CA ILE A 25 -34.72 37.97 6.50
C ILE A 25 -33.56 38.05 7.49
N MET A 26 -33.45 39.19 8.16
CA MET A 26 -32.82 39.34 9.47
C MET A 26 -33.90 38.95 10.47
N ILE A 27 -33.80 37.89 11.24
CA ILE A 27 -34.41 37.71 12.59
C ILE A 27 -33.84 36.42 13.18
N GLY A 28 -33.26 36.51 14.38
CA GLY A 28 -33.14 35.40 15.30
C GLY A 28 -31.77 35.08 15.82
N LEU A 29 -31.11 36.06 16.50
CA LEU A 29 -30.10 35.76 17.53
C LEU A 29 -30.82 35.29 18.78
N ALA A 30 -30.75 34.02 19.15
CA ALA A 30 -30.82 33.59 20.55
C ALA A 30 -30.46 32.10 20.65
N GLY A 31 -29.32 31.80 21.24
CA GLY A 31 -29.14 30.72 22.20
C GLY A 31 -29.15 29.28 21.66
N VAL A 32 -27.97 28.72 21.37
CA VAL A 32 -27.56 27.40 21.91
C VAL A 32 -26.02 27.40 21.89
N ALA A 33 -25.41 27.98 22.91
CA ALA A 33 -24.05 27.64 23.31
C ALA A 33 -24.14 26.33 24.10
N GLY A 34 -23.53 25.27 23.62
CA GLY A 34 -23.35 24.07 24.43
C GLY A 34 -23.76 22.75 23.78
N ALA A 35 -23.04 22.29 22.77
CA ALA A 35 -22.93 20.86 22.39
C ALA A 35 -22.03 20.69 21.15
N GLY A 36 -20.85 21.28 21.17
CA GLY A 36 -19.92 21.23 20.03
C GLY A 36 -18.56 20.56 20.31
N ALA A 37 -18.37 19.97 21.49
CA ALA A 37 -17.03 19.46 21.88
C ALA A 37 -16.93 17.91 22.01
N LEU A 38 -17.97 17.15 21.68
CA LEU A 38 -17.95 15.69 21.81
C LEU A 38 -18.06 14.92 20.48
N GLY A 39 -18.04 15.59 19.34
CA GLY A 39 -18.25 14.96 18.03
C GLY A 39 -16.99 14.67 17.21
N TRP A 40 -15.79 15.07 17.63
CA TRP A 40 -14.59 14.97 16.80
C TRP A 40 -13.68 13.77 17.13
N SER A 41 -14.05 12.93 18.07
CA SER A 41 -13.22 11.77 18.47
C SER A 41 -13.59 10.44 17.83
N LEU A 42 -14.51 10.39 16.86
CA LEU A 42 -14.95 9.14 16.22
C LEU A 42 -14.55 8.99 14.75
N LEU A 43 -13.69 9.87 14.25
CA LEU A 43 -12.98 9.61 12.99
C LEU A 43 -11.63 8.93 13.31
N SER A 44 -11.68 7.86 14.09
CA SER A 44 -10.64 6.86 14.05
C SER A 44 -10.68 6.28 12.64
N SER A 45 -9.76 6.68 11.80
CA SER A 45 -9.46 6.03 10.55
C SER A 45 -9.15 4.56 10.88
N SER A 46 -10.17 3.72 10.87
CA SER A 46 -9.97 2.28 10.81
C SER A 46 -9.28 2.05 9.47
N GLU A 47 -7.93 1.95 9.51
CA GLU A 47 -7.21 1.39 8.38
C GLU A 47 -7.90 0.09 7.98
N PRO A 48 -8.18 -0.11 6.69
CA PRO A 48 -8.86 -1.32 6.25
C PRO A 48 -8.07 -2.51 6.79
N ALA A 49 -8.78 -3.46 7.37
CA ALA A 49 -8.21 -4.66 8.00
C ALA A 49 -7.23 -5.44 7.09
N ASP A 50 -7.29 -5.20 5.78
CA ASP A 50 -6.40 -5.74 4.76
C ASP A 50 -5.00 -5.08 4.74
N ALA A 51 -4.85 -3.82 5.15
CA ALA A 51 -3.57 -3.12 5.09
C ALA A 51 -2.52 -3.72 6.06
N GLN A 52 -2.96 -4.40 7.12
CA GLN A 52 -2.09 -5.06 8.11
C GLN A 52 -1.99 -6.58 7.93
N THR A 53 -2.58 -7.13 6.89
CA THR A 53 -2.54 -8.56 6.60
C THR A 53 -1.48 -8.85 5.55
N LEU A 54 -0.48 -9.65 5.95
CA LEU A 54 0.54 -10.21 5.06
C LEU A 54 0.03 -11.52 4.47
N THR A 55 0.05 -11.65 3.17
CA THR A 55 -0.12 -12.94 2.47
C THR A 55 1.25 -13.42 2.02
N VAL A 56 1.69 -14.58 2.50
CA VAL A 56 3.05 -15.11 2.28
C VAL A 56 3.00 -16.36 1.42
N TRP A 57 3.84 -16.43 0.40
CA TRP A 57 4.09 -17.62 -0.43
C TRP A 57 5.47 -18.17 -0.14
N LYS A 58 5.56 -19.40 0.32
CA LYS A 58 6.80 -20.08 0.71
C LYS A 58 6.75 -21.56 0.41
N SER A 59 7.91 -22.23 0.35
CA SER A 59 7.95 -23.69 0.38
C SER A 59 7.46 -24.22 1.74
N SER A 60 6.72 -25.33 1.74
CA SER A 60 6.29 -26.01 2.97
C SER A 60 7.46 -26.43 3.86
N THR A 61 8.61 -26.74 3.27
CA THR A 61 9.83 -27.20 3.97
C THR A 61 10.77 -26.06 4.40
N CYS A 62 10.46 -24.79 4.05
CA CYS A 62 11.30 -23.64 4.40
C CYS A 62 11.13 -23.29 5.89
N GLY A 63 12.03 -23.71 6.75
CA GLY A 63 12.01 -23.44 8.20
C GLY A 63 12.23 -21.97 8.53
N CYS A 64 13.24 -21.33 7.93
CA CYS A 64 13.55 -19.91 8.15
C CYS A 64 12.38 -19.00 7.69
N CYS A 65 11.66 -19.36 6.63
CA CYS A 65 10.44 -18.65 6.24
C CYS A 65 9.35 -18.76 7.32
N GLY A 66 9.20 -19.94 7.96
CA GLY A 66 8.29 -20.12 9.09
C GLY A 66 8.67 -19.26 10.28
N ALA A 67 9.97 -19.15 10.58
CA ALA A 67 10.50 -18.28 11.63
C ALA A 67 10.23 -16.80 11.32
N TRP A 68 10.39 -16.36 10.07
CA TRP A 68 10.04 -14.98 9.66
C TRP A 68 8.52 -14.71 9.83
N VAL A 69 7.67 -15.66 9.47
CA VAL A 69 6.21 -15.55 9.70
C VAL A 69 5.91 -15.36 11.18
N SER A 70 6.55 -16.15 12.05
CA SER A 70 6.39 -16.05 13.52
C SER A 70 6.88 -14.70 14.04
N TYR A 71 8.01 -14.22 13.53
CA TYR A 71 8.55 -12.90 13.83
C TYR A 71 7.53 -11.79 13.46
N MET A 72 6.97 -11.82 12.25
CA MET A 72 6.01 -10.80 11.81
C MET A 72 4.70 -10.84 12.65
N ARG A 73 4.23 -12.03 13.01
CA ARG A 73 3.10 -12.18 13.94
C ARG A 73 3.41 -11.57 15.31
N GLY A 74 4.62 -11.79 15.83
CA GLY A 74 5.11 -11.19 17.07
C GLY A 74 5.22 -9.64 17.02
N LYS A 75 5.28 -9.06 15.81
CA LYS A 75 5.23 -7.62 15.56
C LYS A 75 3.82 -7.08 15.30
N GLY A 76 2.78 -7.90 15.46
CA GLY A 76 1.38 -7.49 15.39
C GLY A 76 0.75 -7.63 14.00
N TYR A 77 1.47 -8.16 12.99
CA TYR A 77 0.89 -8.40 11.67
C TYR A 77 0.00 -9.66 11.67
N ARG A 78 -1.12 -9.60 10.99
CA ARG A 78 -1.86 -10.81 10.59
C ARG A 78 -1.15 -11.45 9.42
N VAL A 79 -0.92 -12.77 9.46
CA VAL A 79 -0.16 -13.46 8.41
C VAL A 79 -0.89 -14.69 7.93
N ASN A 80 -1.30 -14.67 6.66
CA ASN A 80 -1.83 -15.79 5.90
C ASN A 80 -0.69 -16.48 5.14
N VAL A 81 -0.56 -17.79 5.25
CA VAL A 81 0.53 -18.56 4.63
C VAL A 81 -0.01 -19.46 3.55
N ASN A 82 0.54 -19.34 2.35
CA ASN A 82 0.32 -20.24 1.21
C ASN A 82 1.61 -21.05 0.98
N ASN A 83 1.53 -22.35 1.22
CA ASN A 83 2.62 -23.24 0.85
C ASN A 83 2.54 -23.55 -0.64
N VAL A 84 3.63 -23.32 -1.36
CA VAL A 84 3.73 -23.52 -2.81
C VAL A 84 4.90 -24.44 -3.14
N ALA A 85 4.74 -25.23 -4.20
CA ALA A 85 5.79 -26.16 -4.66
C ALA A 85 6.94 -25.40 -5.35
N ASP A 86 6.63 -24.33 -6.09
CA ASP A 86 7.61 -23.49 -6.80
C ASP A 86 7.45 -22.02 -6.38
N PRO A 87 8.16 -21.56 -5.34
CA PRO A 87 8.16 -20.15 -4.94
C PRO A 87 8.66 -19.20 -6.04
N ASP A 88 9.53 -19.67 -6.94
CA ASP A 88 10.09 -18.82 -8.00
C ASP A 88 9.06 -18.51 -9.09
N SER A 89 8.09 -19.41 -9.32
CA SER A 89 6.96 -19.09 -10.21
C SER A 89 6.13 -17.92 -9.68
N ILE A 90 5.95 -17.84 -8.36
CA ILE A 90 5.26 -16.73 -7.70
C ILE A 90 6.03 -15.41 -7.90
N LYS A 91 7.36 -15.44 -7.71
CA LYS A 91 8.22 -14.27 -7.89
C LYS A 91 8.18 -13.75 -9.33
N ARG A 92 8.26 -14.68 -10.30
CA ARG A 92 8.11 -14.34 -11.73
C ARG A 92 6.74 -13.76 -12.04
N GLY A 93 5.68 -14.37 -11.52
CA GLY A 93 4.30 -13.89 -11.71
C GLY A 93 4.07 -12.50 -11.14
N PHE A 94 4.70 -12.18 -10.02
CA PHE A 94 4.70 -10.84 -9.45
C PHE A 94 5.70 -9.90 -10.12
N GLY A 95 6.55 -10.36 -11.04
CA GLY A 95 7.56 -9.55 -11.71
C GLY A 95 8.57 -8.95 -10.72
N ILE A 96 9.02 -9.74 -9.75
CA ILE A 96 10.13 -9.37 -8.88
C ILE A 96 11.42 -9.54 -9.70
N PRO A 97 12.35 -8.55 -9.70
CA PRO A 97 13.63 -8.72 -10.37
C PRO A 97 14.41 -9.93 -9.82
N SER A 98 14.94 -10.78 -10.70
CA SER A 98 15.61 -12.03 -10.30
C SER A 98 16.81 -11.82 -9.37
N GLY A 99 17.51 -10.70 -9.49
CA GLY A 99 18.61 -10.33 -8.59
C GLY A 99 18.17 -10.03 -7.15
N LEU A 100 16.87 -9.94 -6.88
CA LEU A 100 16.31 -9.73 -5.54
C LEU A 100 15.73 -11.00 -4.91
N TYR A 101 15.71 -12.13 -5.63
CA TYR A 101 15.09 -13.36 -5.13
C TYR A 101 15.68 -13.82 -3.80
N SER A 102 14.81 -14.25 -2.91
CA SER A 102 15.11 -14.77 -1.59
C SER A 102 14.22 -15.98 -1.29
N CYS A 103 14.05 -16.38 -0.03
CA CYS A 103 13.35 -17.60 0.37
C CYS A 103 11.84 -17.58 0.10
N HIS A 104 11.20 -16.42 0.27
CA HIS A 104 9.75 -16.29 0.20
C HIS A 104 9.36 -14.91 -0.30
N THR A 105 8.13 -14.81 -0.74
CA THR A 105 7.50 -13.56 -1.15
C THR A 105 6.29 -13.33 -0.27
N ALA A 106 6.06 -12.09 0.15
CA ALA A 106 4.83 -11.69 0.80
C ALA A 106 4.21 -10.46 0.09
N LYS A 107 2.92 -10.26 0.32
CA LYS A 107 2.18 -9.08 -0.12
C LYS A 107 1.46 -8.45 1.06
N ILE A 108 1.50 -7.13 1.16
CA ILE A 108 0.75 -6.34 2.12
C ILE A 108 0.18 -5.10 1.41
N GLY A 109 -1.15 -4.95 1.41
CA GLY A 109 -1.79 -3.93 0.59
C GLY A 109 -1.36 -4.07 -0.88
N ASN A 110 -0.81 -3.01 -1.46
CA ASN A 110 -0.31 -3.00 -2.84
C ASN A 110 1.17 -3.35 -2.97
N TYR A 111 1.89 -3.58 -1.85
CA TYR A 111 3.34 -3.77 -1.85
C TYR A 111 3.73 -5.24 -1.77
N LEU A 112 4.83 -5.57 -2.44
CA LEU A 112 5.52 -6.84 -2.33
C LEU A 112 6.68 -6.74 -1.35
N ILE A 113 6.88 -7.82 -0.58
CA ILE A 113 7.98 -7.98 0.36
C ILE A 113 8.74 -9.23 -0.04
N GLU A 114 9.99 -9.12 -0.41
CA GLU A 114 10.82 -10.24 -0.83
C GLU A 114 11.87 -10.57 0.22
N GLY A 115 11.81 -11.80 0.75
CA GLY A 115 12.77 -12.32 1.72
C GLY A 115 12.58 -11.83 3.15
N HIS A 116 13.64 -11.92 3.94
CA HIS A 116 13.64 -11.74 5.39
C HIS A 116 13.68 -10.27 5.84
N VAL A 117 12.82 -9.45 5.21
CA VAL A 117 12.74 -8.01 5.49
C VAL A 117 12.35 -7.75 6.94
N PRO A 118 13.07 -6.89 7.68
CA PRO A 118 12.72 -6.52 9.04
C PRO A 118 11.40 -5.73 9.14
N ALA A 119 10.62 -5.99 10.19
CA ALA A 119 9.34 -5.32 10.42
C ALA A 119 9.42 -3.78 10.43
N PRO A 120 10.48 -3.11 10.95
CA PRO A 120 10.60 -1.66 10.83
C PRO A 120 10.64 -1.15 9.39
N ALA A 121 11.20 -1.94 8.45
CA ALA A 121 11.19 -1.57 7.03
C ALA A 121 9.79 -1.70 6.43
N VAL A 122 9.05 -2.73 6.82
CA VAL A 122 7.64 -2.90 6.40
C VAL A 122 6.77 -1.78 6.95
N ALA A 123 6.93 -1.44 8.23
CA ALA A 123 6.20 -0.33 8.86
C ALA A 123 6.45 0.99 8.14
N LYS A 124 7.73 1.30 7.85
CA LYS A 124 8.10 2.51 7.09
C LYS A 124 7.52 2.54 5.68
N LEU A 125 7.47 1.39 5.00
CA LEU A 125 6.86 1.26 3.67
C LEU A 125 5.38 1.65 3.69
N LEU A 126 4.65 1.15 4.70
CA LEU A 126 3.22 1.42 4.86
C LEU A 126 2.94 2.86 5.29
N GLU A 127 3.81 3.44 6.12
CA GLU A 127 3.71 4.84 6.55
C GLU A 127 3.97 5.82 5.40
N GLN A 128 5.05 5.59 4.63
CA GLN A 128 5.48 6.54 3.59
C GLN A 128 4.75 6.36 2.26
N GLN A 129 4.20 5.18 2.02
CA GLN A 129 3.50 4.81 0.77
C GLN A 129 4.23 5.28 -0.50
N PRO A 130 5.55 5.00 -0.64
CA PRO A 130 6.33 5.48 -1.78
C PRO A 130 5.85 4.83 -3.08
N ASP A 131 6.14 5.49 -4.21
CA ASP A 131 5.96 4.89 -5.54
C ASP A 131 7.01 3.79 -5.78
N LEU A 132 6.72 2.61 -5.25
CA LEU A 132 7.48 1.37 -5.35
C LEU A 132 6.52 0.21 -5.56
N LYS A 133 6.98 -0.81 -6.25
CA LYS A 133 6.28 -2.10 -6.31
C LYS A 133 6.45 -2.91 -5.03
N GLY A 134 7.59 -2.74 -4.36
CA GLY A 134 7.90 -3.44 -3.13
C GLY A 134 9.28 -3.18 -2.59
N ILE A 135 9.62 -3.92 -1.53
CA ILE A 135 10.93 -3.91 -0.88
C ILE A 135 11.50 -5.32 -0.75
N ALA A 136 12.81 -5.43 -0.74
CA ALA A 136 13.51 -6.71 -0.71
C ALA A 136 14.71 -6.70 0.23
N LEU A 137 14.97 -7.85 0.86
CA LEU A 137 16.25 -8.18 1.48
C LEU A 137 16.81 -9.43 0.78
N PRO A 138 17.61 -9.26 -0.29
CA PRO A 138 18.15 -10.38 -1.05
C PRO A 138 19.21 -11.15 -0.26
N GLY A 139 19.42 -12.42 -0.62
CA GLY A 139 20.56 -13.20 -0.16
C GLY A 139 20.51 -13.76 1.26
N MET A 140 19.39 -13.68 1.96
CA MET A 140 19.17 -14.30 3.29
C MET A 140 20.32 -14.05 4.29
N PRO A 141 20.64 -12.78 4.64
CA PRO A 141 21.74 -12.49 5.52
C PRO A 141 21.59 -13.14 6.90
N ALA A 142 22.67 -13.68 7.46
CA ALA A 142 22.69 -14.25 8.80
C ALA A 142 22.18 -13.23 9.83
N GLY A 143 21.37 -13.69 10.79
CA GLY A 143 20.76 -12.87 11.84
C GLY A 143 19.64 -11.94 11.36
N SER A 144 19.27 -11.93 10.05
CA SER A 144 18.02 -11.28 9.61
C SER A 144 16.81 -12.02 10.20
N PRO A 145 15.63 -11.39 10.32
CA PRO A 145 14.49 -12.00 10.98
C PRO A 145 14.17 -13.40 10.44
N GLY A 146 14.19 -14.40 11.30
CA GLY A 146 13.97 -15.81 10.95
C GLY A 146 15.22 -16.55 10.46
N MET A 147 16.40 -15.89 10.41
CA MET A 147 17.69 -16.52 10.12
C MET A 147 18.51 -16.62 11.40
N ASP A 148 19.34 -17.67 11.48
CA ASP A 148 20.28 -17.84 12.59
C ASP A 148 21.39 -16.79 12.54
N GLY A 149 21.94 -16.45 13.72
CA GLY A 149 23.03 -15.51 13.87
C GLY A 149 22.66 -14.27 14.69
N PRO A 150 23.64 -13.40 14.97
CA PRO A 150 23.40 -12.19 15.74
C PRO A 150 22.58 -11.18 14.92
N ALA A 151 21.58 -10.56 15.57
CA ALA A 151 20.77 -9.51 14.96
C ALA A 151 21.65 -8.35 14.48
N GLY A 152 21.41 -7.88 13.28
CA GLY A 152 22.20 -6.86 12.61
C GLY A 152 21.36 -5.72 12.03
N VAL A 153 22.03 -4.84 11.30
CA VAL A 153 21.42 -3.82 10.46
C VAL A 153 21.54 -4.25 9.00
N TYR A 154 20.41 -4.29 8.30
CA TYR A 154 20.33 -4.82 6.94
C TYR A 154 19.90 -3.74 5.97
N ARG A 155 20.56 -3.68 4.82
CA ARG A 155 20.18 -2.80 3.72
C ARG A 155 18.99 -3.39 2.98
N VAL A 156 17.84 -2.77 3.15
CA VAL A 156 16.61 -3.11 2.43
C VAL A 156 16.55 -2.27 1.15
N LEU A 157 16.31 -2.94 0.03
CA LEU A 157 16.18 -2.33 -1.29
C LEU A 157 14.71 -2.13 -1.63
N GLY A 158 14.37 -0.99 -2.23
CA GLY A 158 13.09 -0.77 -2.90
C GLY A 158 13.23 -1.14 -4.38
N PHE A 159 12.16 -1.67 -4.98
CA PHE A 159 12.10 -1.95 -6.41
C PHE A 159 10.80 -1.43 -7.02
N SER A 160 10.88 -0.96 -8.26
CA SER A 160 9.78 -0.37 -9.01
C SER A 160 9.24 -1.35 -10.06
N THR A 161 8.16 -0.98 -10.74
CA THR A 161 7.50 -1.81 -11.78
C THR A 161 8.38 -2.01 -13.02
N ASP A 162 9.27 -1.07 -13.31
CA ASP A 162 10.26 -1.15 -14.39
C ASP A 162 11.47 -2.03 -14.06
N GLY A 163 11.50 -2.61 -12.84
CA GLY A 163 12.62 -3.43 -12.36
C GLY A 163 13.79 -2.64 -11.78
N SER A 164 13.75 -1.31 -11.79
CA SER A 164 14.77 -0.49 -11.15
C SER A 164 14.79 -0.71 -9.64
N THR A 165 16.01 -0.63 -9.05
CA THR A 165 16.21 -0.83 -7.61
C THR A 165 16.96 0.34 -7.01
N ARG A 166 16.62 0.65 -5.75
CA ARG A 166 17.31 1.68 -4.96
C ARG A 166 17.38 1.30 -3.49
N ARG A 167 18.30 1.86 -2.75
CA ARG A 167 18.27 1.75 -1.28
C ARG A 167 16.97 2.34 -0.76
N PHE A 168 16.26 1.58 0.07
CA PHE A 168 15.05 2.05 0.75
C PHE A 168 15.39 2.50 2.18
N ILE A 169 15.96 1.60 2.98
CA ILE A 169 16.34 1.88 4.38
C ILE A 169 17.38 0.87 4.85
N ASP A 170 18.18 1.23 5.85
CA ASP A 170 18.87 0.26 6.69
C ASP A 170 18.02 0.01 7.93
N ALA A 171 17.61 -1.24 8.15
CA ALA A 171 16.72 -1.63 9.22
C ALA A 171 17.35 -2.73 10.10
N ARG A 172 17.13 -2.64 11.40
CA ARG A 172 17.54 -3.69 12.34
C ARG A 172 16.51 -4.83 12.32
N GLY A 173 17.02 -6.06 12.36
CA GLY A 173 16.23 -7.29 12.50
C GLY A 173 15.76 -7.53 13.93
#